data_7b5995e2eec2774806c9228991e37da9
#
_entry.id   7b5995e2eec2774806c9228991e37da9
#
_cell.length_a   1.000
_cell.length_b   1.000
_cell.length_c   1.000
_cell.angle_alpha   90.00
_cell.angle_beta   90.00
_cell.angle_gamma   90.00
#
_symmetry.space_group_name_H-M   'P 1'
#
loop_
_entity.id
_entity.type
_entity.pdbx_description
1 polymer ?
#
loop_
_entity_poly.entity_id
_entity_poly.type
_entity_poly.pdbx_seq_one_letter_code
_entity_poly.pdbx_strand_id
1 'polypeptide(L)'
;MNYLPSAVGDIRIIKELVATASNVPEGCFVEVGVYKGGTASYLTELAEKQNREIYLYDTFTGIPFREDYEKHQVGDFGDTSFEAVRDALPYAKVVQGIFPESAVEMPSIAFAHIDVDQYKSYIDCINYLKPMMVKGGIMWFDDYELEGAKRAITELFGSQITFAKCGYQRCYVILL
;
A
#
# COMPACT_ATOMS: atom_id res chain seq x y z
N MET A 1 7.17 -8.77 18.19
CA MET A 1 7.36 -7.44 17.55
C MET A 1 6.37 -6.45 18.17
N ASN A 2 6.76 -5.22 18.46
CA ASN A 2 5.82 -4.20 18.89
C ASN A 2 5.21 -3.57 17.63
N TYR A 3 3.92 -3.79 17.39
CA TYR A 3 3.24 -3.18 16.26
C TYR A 3 3.14 -1.66 16.43
N LEU A 4 3.38 -0.94 15.33
CA LEU A 4 3.24 0.50 15.28
C LEU A 4 1.77 0.92 15.29
N PRO A 5 1.44 2.17 15.70
CA PRO A 5 0.08 2.68 15.64
C PRO A 5 -0.45 2.66 14.21
N SER A 6 -1.64 2.07 14.00
CA SER A 6 -2.30 2.02 12.70
C SER A 6 -3.37 3.11 12.60
N ALA A 7 -3.46 3.75 11.43
CA ALA A 7 -4.60 4.58 11.07
C ALA A 7 -5.87 3.74 10.84
N VAL A 8 -5.70 2.46 10.51
CA VAL A 8 -6.81 1.50 10.37
C VAL A 8 -7.36 1.17 11.75
N GLY A 9 -8.52 1.70 12.07
CA GLY A 9 -9.17 1.51 13.38
C GLY A 9 -9.71 0.09 13.63
N ASP A 10 -9.84 -0.73 12.59
CA ASP A 10 -10.42 -2.07 12.68
C ASP A 10 -9.39 -3.16 12.35
N ILE A 11 -8.97 -3.89 13.37
CA ILE A 11 -8.02 -5.00 13.25
C ILE A 11 -8.47 -6.11 12.27
N ARG A 12 -9.78 -6.21 11.97
CA ARG A 12 -10.28 -7.20 11.01
C ARG A 12 -9.78 -6.89 9.60
N ILE A 13 -9.61 -5.62 9.25
CA ILE A 13 -9.05 -5.18 7.96
C ILE A 13 -7.62 -5.67 7.83
N ILE A 14 -6.78 -5.38 8.84
CA ILE A 14 -5.38 -5.82 8.86
C ILE A 14 -5.27 -7.36 8.77
N LYS A 15 -6.13 -8.08 9.51
CA LYS A 15 -6.14 -9.55 9.48
C LYS A 15 -6.49 -10.10 8.09
N GLU A 16 -7.46 -9.50 7.40
CA GLU A 16 -7.82 -9.94 6.05
C GLU A 16 -6.72 -9.60 5.04
N LEU A 17 -6.13 -8.41 5.11
CA LEU A 17 -5.00 -8.00 4.28
C LEU A 17 -3.82 -8.98 4.45
N VAL A 18 -3.41 -9.25 5.69
CA VAL A 18 -2.32 -10.19 5.99
C VAL A 18 -2.64 -11.61 5.53
N ALA A 19 -3.87 -12.08 5.75
CA ALA A 19 -4.31 -13.39 5.26
C ALA A 19 -4.28 -13.48 3.72
N THR A 20 -4.63 -12.40 3.03
CA THR A 20 -4.55 -12.30 1.58
C THR A 20 -3.10 -12.31 1.11
N ALA A 21 -2.24 -11.49 1.71
CA ALA A 21 -0.82 -11.41 1.41
C ALA A 21 -0.08 -12.75 1.68
N SER A 22 -0.53 -13.52 2.68
CA SER A 22 0.14 -14.79 3.06
C SER A 22 0.04 -15.89 2.00
N ASN A 23 -0.91 -15.78 1.06
CA ASN A 23 -1.23 -16.81 0.07
C ASN A 23 -0.80 -16.45 -1.36
N VAL A 24 -0.04 -15.38 -1.56
CA VAL A 24 0.45 -14.98 -2.88
C VAL A 24 1.65 -15.81 -3.35
N PRO A 25 1.93 -15.88 -4.67
CA PRO A 25 3.11 -16.54 -5.22
C PRO A 25 4.43 -15.97 -4.67
N GLU A 26 5.56 -16.53 -5.11
CA GLU A 26 6.89 -15.97 -4.80
C GLU A 26 7.05 -14.56 -5.39
N GLY A 27 7.76 -13.68 -4.66
CA GLY A 27 8.01 -12.30 -5.01
C GLY A 27 8.09 -11.42 -3.77
N CYS A 28 8.50 -10.17 -3.93
CA CYS A 28 8.57 -9.21 -2.82
C CYS A 28 7.19 -8.63 -2.48
N PHE A 29 7.14 -7.97 -1.33
CA PHE A 29 6.00 -7.15 -0.93
C PHE A 29 6.33 -5.67 -1.10
N VAL A 30 5.31 -4.88 -1.42
CA VAL A 30 5.40 -3.42 -1.55
C VAL A 30 4.24 -2.79 -0.79
N GLU A 31 4.50 -1.72 -0.05
CA GLU A 31 3.47 -0.82 0.47
C GLU A 31 3.80 0.61 0.05
N VAL A 32 2.82 1.31 -0.49
CA VAL A 32 2.90 2.73 -0.83
C VAL A 32 1.82 3.47 -0.05
N GLY A 33 2.26 4.44 0.77
CA GLY A 33 1.45 5.06 1.81
C GLY A 33 1.59 4.31 3.14
N VAL A 34 2.66 4.63 3.87
CA VAL A 34 3.05 3.91 5.11
C VAL A 34 2.61 4.66 6.36
N TYR A 35 2.55 5.99 6.29
CA TYR A 35 2.22 6.89 7.39
C TYR A 35 3.08 6.59 8.64
N LYS A 36 2.48 6.13 9.74
CA LYS A 36 3.16 5.77 11.00
C LYS A 36 3.61 4.29 11.05
N GLY A 37 3.45 3.54 9.97
CA GLY A 37 3.92 2.15 9.87
C GLY A 37 2.99 1.10 10.47
N GLY A 38 1.72 1.44 10.75
CA GLY A 38 0.77 0.50 11.36
C GLY A 38 0.58 -0.77 10.54
N THR A 39 0.05 -0.67 9.32
CA THR A 39 -0.13 -1.80 8.39
C THR A 39 1.22 -2.39 7.99
N ALA A 40 2.20 -1.53 7.69
CA ALA A 40 3.57 -1.92 7.36
C ALA A 40 4.20 -2.87 8.38
N SER A 41 3.93 -2.70 9.69
CA SER A 41 4.49 -3.56 10.73
C SER A 41 4.00 -5.02 10.62
N TYR A 42 2.74 -5.23 10.27
CA TYR A 42 2.19 -6.57 10.06
C TYR A 42 2.67 -7.21 8.75
N LEU A 43 2.75 -6.41 7.68
CA LEU A 43 3.30 -6.89 6.41
C LEU A 43 4.78 -7.22 6.52
N THR A 44 5.56 -6.42 7.27
CA THR A 44 6.98 -6.67 7.52
C THR A 44 7.18 -7.95 8.31
N GLU A 45 6.38 -8.19 9.37
CA GLU A 45 6.45 -9.46 10.12
C GLU A 45 6.12 -10.67 9.23
N LEU A 46 5.12 -10.55 8.35
CA LEU A 46 4.78 -11.61 7.41
C LEU A 46 5.90 -11.87 6.40
N ALA A 47 6.47 -10.79 5.83
CA ALA A 47 7.57 -10.87 4.87
C ALA A 47 8.80 -11.56 5.49
N GLU A 48 9.18 -11.18 6.71
CA GLU A 48 10.28 -11.79 7.47
C GLU A 48 10.03 -13.28 7.70
N LYS A 49 8.83 -13.66 8.15
CA LYS A 49 8.45 -15.08 8.35
C LYS A 49 8.51 -15.91 7.07
N GLN A 50 8.25 -15.28 5.92
CA GLN A 50 8.27 -15.93 4.61
C GLN A 50 9.61 -15.77 3.88
N ASN A 51 10.60 -15.11 4.50
CA ASN A 51 11.89 -14.78 3.91
C ASN A 51 11.75 -14.01 2.57
N ARG A 52 10.86 -13.03 2.54
CA ARG A 52 10.60 -12.15 1.39
C ARG A 52 11.13 -10.75 1.66
N GLU A 53 11.60 -10.07 0.63
CA GLU A 53 11.87 -8.64 0.72
C GLU A 53 10.55 -7.85 0.82
N ILE A 54 10.60 -6.73 1.55
CA ILE A 54 9.50 -5.76 1.62
C ILE A 54 10.03 -4.34 1.45
N TYR A 55 9.34 -3.57 0.63
CA TYR A 55 9.65 -2.19 0.28
C TYR A 55 8.50 -1.29 0.74
N LEU A 56 8.82 -0.27 1.52
CA LEU A 56 7.86 0.64 2.13
C LEU A 56 8.12 2.06 1.64
N TYR A 57 7.17 2.65 0.93
CA TYR A 57 7.29 3.98 0.34
C TYR A 57 6.33 4.95 0.96
N ASP A 58 6.80 6.12 1.37
CA ASP A 58 5.98 7.23 1.83
C ASP A 58 6.72 8.56 1.60
N THR A 59 6.00 9.64 1.47
CA THR A 59 6.58 10.99 1.45
C THR A 59 7.17 11.36 2.79
N PHE A 60 6.57 10.86 3.89
CA PHE A 60 6.79 11.26 5.28
C PHE A 60 6.63 12.78 5.51
N THR A 61 5.97 13.44 4.58
CA THR A 61 5.60 14.87 4.65
C THR A 61 4.11 15.09 4.41
N GLY A 62 3.35 13.98 4.30
CA GLY A 62 1.93 13.98 4.02
C GLY A 62 1.60 13.97 2.53
N ILE A 63 0.33 14.19 2.24
CA ILE A 63 -0.21 14.21 0.88
C ILE A 63 0.51 15.26 0.03
N PRO A 64 1.12 14.86 -1.13
CA PRO A 64 1.96 15.78 -1.90
C PRO A 64 1.18 16.73 -2.83
N PHE A 65 -0.01 16.34 -3.28
CA PHE A 65 -0.87 17.13 -4.19
C PHE A 65 -2.32 16.67 -4.06
N ARG A 66 -3.27 17.47 -4.58
CA ARG A 66 -4.70 17.10 -4.60
C ARG A 66 -5.42 17.75 -5.78
N GLU A 67 -6.51 17.11 -6.19
CA GLU A 67 -7.54 17.70 -7.04
C GLU A 67 -8.63 18.39 -6.18
N ASP A 68 -9.38 19.32 -6.74
CA ASP A 68 -10.37 20.11 -5.99
C ASP A 68 -11.49 19.29 -5.34
N TYR A 69 -11.85 18.15 -5.94
CA TYR A 69 -12.89 17.24 -5.41
C TYR A 69 -12.37 16.25 -4.34
N GLU A 70 -11.07 16.17 -4.12
CA GLU A 70 -10.49 15.22 -3.18
C GLU A 70 -10.64 15.69 -1.73
N LYS A 71 -10.92 14.74 -0.84
CA LYS A 71 -11.26 14.98 0.55
C LYS A 71 -10.08 15.55 1.36
N HIS A 72 -8.90 14.93 1.18
CA HIS A 72 -7.71 15.26 1.98
C HIS A 72 -6.94 16.44 1.40
N GLN A 73 -6.30 17.22 2.28
CA GLN A 73 -5.51 18.39 1.91
C GLN A 73 -4.03 18.02 1.72
N VAL A 74 -3.31 18.85 0.96
CA VAL A 74 -1.84 18.76 0.89
C VAL A 74 -1.27 18.91 2.30
N GLY A 75 -0.38 17.99 2.70
CA GLY A 75 0.21 17.93 4.03
C GLY A 75 -0.58 17.11 5.06
N ASP A 76 -1.82 16.67 4.77
CA ASP A 76 -2.52 15.72 5.64
C ASP A 76 -1.68 14.44 5.78
N PHE A 77 -1.75 13.79 6.96
CA PHE A 77 -0.91 12.63 7.33
C PHE A 77 0.60 12.92 7.39
N GLY A 78 1.01 14.20 7.45
CA GLY A 78 2.41 14.59 7.61
C GLY A 78 2.95 14.47 9.03
N ASP A 79 2.13 14.10 10.03
CA ASP A 79 2.52 13.89 11.43
C ASP A 79 3.17 12.51 11.64
N THR A 80 4.14 12.18 10.79
CA THR A 80 4.90 10.93 10.75
C THR A 80 6.40 11.21 10.66
N SER A 81 7.26 10.18 10.71
CA SER A 81 8.70 10.32 10.59
C SER A 81 9.32 9.11 9.89
N PHE A 82 10.11 9.40 8.86
CA PHE A 82 10.91 8.40 8.14
C PHE A 82 11.82 7.61 9.09
N GLU A 83 12.56 8.32 9.96
CA GLU A 83 13.49 7.71 10.90
C GLU A 83 12.77 6.79 11.88
N ALA A 84 11.62 7.24 12.41
CA ALA A 84 10.85 6.45 13.36
C ALA A 84 10.34 5.14 12.76
N VAL A 85 9.83 5.17 11.53
CA VAL A 85 9.35 3.97 10.83
C VAL A 85 10.52 3.05 10.44
N ARG A 86 11.59 3.60 9.87
CA ARG A 86 12.79 2.85 9.50
C ARG A 86 13.41 2.12 10.71
N ASP A 87 13.56 2.82 11.82
CA ASP A 87 14.21 2.26 13.03
C ASP A 87 13.33 1.22 13.72
N ALA A 88 12.00 1.35 13.60
CA ALA A 88 11.05 0.38 14.13
C ALA A 88 10.90 -0.88 13.25
N LEU A 89 11.17 -0.78 11.94
CA LEU A 89 11.00 -1.87 10.97
C LEU A 89 12.34 -2.20 10.25
N PRO A 90 13.37 -2.62 10.97
CA PRO A 90 14.73 -2.80 10.41
C PRO A 90 14.83 -3.89 9.34
N TYR A 91 13.87 -4.79 9.25
CA TYR A 91 13.79 -5.79 8.17
C TYR A 91 13.33 -5.20 6.84
N ALA A 92 12.51 -4.15 6.87
CA ALA A 92 11.96 -3.51 5.68
C ALA A 92 12.94 -2.52 5.05
N LYS A 93 12.86 -2.36 3.74
CA LYS A 93 13.51 -1.28 3.00
C LYS A 93 12.57 -0.09 2.94
N VAL A 94 12.76 0.86 3.86
CA VAL A 94 11.95 2.09 3.93
C VAL A 94 12.56 3.15 3.02
N VAL A 95 11.74 3.74 2.15
CA VAL A 95 12.16 4.74 1.16
C VAL A 95 11.30 5.99 1.30
N GLN A 96 11.95 7.14 1.47
CA GLN A 96 11.27 8.43 1.55
C GLN A 96 11.20 9.10 0.17
N GLY A 97 10.04 9.64 -0.16
CA GLY A 97 9.82 10.44 -1.37
C GLY A 97 8.47 10.16 -2.02
N ILE A 98 8.17 10.92 -3.06
CA ILE A 98 6.98 10.72 -3.88
C ILE A 98 7.18 9.48 -4.76
N PHE A 99 6.28 8.50 -4.66
CA PHE A 99 6.29 7.34 -5.54
C PHE A 99 5.55 7.66 -6.85
N PRO A 100 6.06 7.25 -8.05
CA PRO A 100 7.19 6.35 -8.25
C PRO A 100 8.57 7.01 -8.41
N GLU A 101 8.70 8.33 -8.32
CA GLU A 101 9.97 9.04 -8.53
C GLU A 101 11.06 8.58 -7.54
N SER A 102 10.66 8.18 -6.34
CA SER A 102 11.55 7.65 -5.30
C SER A 102 11.83 6.15 -5.41
N ALA A 103 11.22 5.46 -6.39
CA ALA A 103 11.33 4.01 -6.49
C ALA A 103 12.78 3.54 -6.65
N VAL A 104 13.14 2.51 -5.90
CA VAL A 104 14.44 1.83 -6.03
C VAL A 104 14.26 0.51 -6.79
N GLU A 105 15.36 -0.08 -7.26
CA GLU A 105 15.32 -1.40 -7.88
C GLU A 105 14.78 -2.45 -6.90
N MET A 106 13.81 -3.24 -7.36
CA MET A 106 13.17 -4.30 -6.58
C MET A 106 12.87 -5.52 -7.44
N PRO A 107 12.76 -6.72 -6.84
CA PRO A 107 12.36 -7.95 -7.55
C PRO A 107 10.92 -7.87 -8.05
N SER A 108 10.47 -8.92 -8.76
CA SER A 108 9.06 -9.09 -9.11
C SER A 108 8.18 -9.10 -7.87
N ILE A 109 7.01 -8.47 -7.96
CA ILE A 109 6.13 -8.17 -6.83
C ILE A 109 5.02 -9.22 -6.75
N ALA A 110 4.85 -9.82 -5.57
CA ALA A 110 3.75 -10.75 -5.30
C ALA A 110 2.56 -10.07 -4.62
N PHE A 111 2.81 -9.08 -3.77
CA PHE A 111 1.77 -8.33 -3.09
C PHE A 111 2.11 -6.85 -3.04
N ALA A 112 1.17 -6.01 -3.46
CA ALA A 112 1.26 -4.56 -3.35
C ALA A 112 0.06 -4.03 -2.56
N HIS A 113 0.31 -3.34 -1.44
CA HIS A 113 -0.66 -2.56 -0.70
C HIS A 113 -0.53 -1.09 -1.10
N ILE A 114 -1.61 -0.48 -1.56
CA ILE A 114 -1.65 0.91 -2.03
C ILE A 114 -2.70 1.67 -1.21
N ASP A 115 -2.21 2.66 -0.45
CA ASP A 115 -2.96 3.47 0.52
C ASP A 115 -2.51 4.94 0.37
N VAL A 116 -2.92 5.59 -0.73
CA VAL A 116 -2.37 6.88 -1.19
C VAL A 116 -3.42 7.96 -1.43
N ASP A 117 -4.67 7.70 -1.05
CA ASP A 117 -5.82 8.62 -1.02
C ASP A 117 -6.22 9.24 -2.38
N GLN A 118 -5.28 9.77 -3.18
CA GLN A 118 -5.57 10.60 -4.34
C GLN A 118 -5.60 9.84 -5.66
N TYR A 119 -6.42 10.33 -6.60
CA TYR A 119 -6.55 9.81 -7.97
C TYR A 119 -5.19 9.69 -8.68
N LYS A 120 -4.44 10.80 -8.72
CA LYS A 120 -3.15 10.81 -9.42
C LYS A 120 -2.15 9.84 -8.80
N SER A 121 -2.08 9.78 -7.46
CA SER A 121 -1.20 8.85 -6.75
C SER A 121 -1.54 7.38 -7.06
N TYR A 122 -2.84 7.03 -7.10
CA TYR A 122 -3.29 5.70 -7.49
C TYR A 122 -2.92 5.36 -8.93
N ILE A 123 -3.16 6.28 -9.88
CA ILE A 123 -2.78 6.08 -11.30
C ILE A 123 -1.28 5.83 -11.43
N ASP A 124 -0.46 6.66 -10.81
CA ASP A 124 1.00 6.58 -10.89
C ASP A 124 1.51 5.27 -10.25
N CYS A 125 1.03 4.92 -9.05
CA CYS A 125 1.38 3.68 -8.35
C CYS A 125 1.00 2.44 -9.18
N ILE A 126 -0.24 2.37 -9.66
CA ILE A 126 -0.73 1.20 -10.39
C ILE A 126 0.04 1.03 -11.71
N ASN A 127 0.24 2.11 -12.47
CA ASN A 127 0.96 2.05 -13.74
C ASN A 127 2.42 1.61 -13.58
N TYR A 128 3.07 2.01 -12.49
CA TYR A 128 4.44 1.60 -12.20
C TYR A 128 4.52 0.17 -11.69
N LEU A 129 3.69 -0.23 -10.73
CA LEU A 129 3.78 -1.52 -10.05
C LEU A 129 3.22 -2.68 -10.89
N LYS A 130 2.12 -2.45 -11.63
CA LYS A 130 1.41 -3.49 -12.39
C LYS A 130 2.30 -4.29 -13.33
N PRO A 131 3.21 -3.69 -14.12
CA PRO A 131 4.13 -4.44 -14.99
C PRO A 131 5.14 -5.33 -14.24
N MET A 132 5.38 -5.05 -12.96
CA MET A 132 6.33 -5.78 -12.10
C MET A 132 5.65 -6.91 -11.30
N MET A 133 4.31 -6.99 -11.33
CA MET A 133 3.57 -8.00 -10.60
C MET A 133 3.75 -9.38 -11.23
N VAL A 134 3.94 -10.40 -10.38
CA VAL A 134 3.91 -11.80 -10.84
C VAL A 134 2.49 -12.24 -11.17
N LYS A 135 2.36 -13.23 -12.02
CA LYS A 135 1.06 -13.90 -12.28
C LYS A 135 0.52 -14.48 -10.97
N GLY A 136 -0.74 -14.18 -10.64
CA GLY A 136 -1.38 -14.53 -9.36
C GLY A 136 -1.01 -13.60 -8.21
N GLY A 137 -0.18 -12.59 -8.45
CA GLY A 137 0.09 -11.53 -7.48
C GLY A 137 -1.15 -10.66 -7.22
N ILE A 138 -1.18 -9.98 -6.10
CA ILE A 138 -2.34 -9.21 -5.65
C ILE A 138 -1.95 -7.75 -5.43
N MET A 139 -2.76 -6.83 -5.98
CA MET A 139 -2.77 -5.42 -5.62
C MET A 139 -3.96 -5.16 -4.72
N TRP A 140 -3.71 -4.73 -3.48
CA TRP A 140 -4.71 -4.37 -2.49
C TRP A 140 -4.80 -2.86 -2.37
N PHE A 141 -6.03 -2.32 -2.34
CA PHE A 141 -6.35 -0.91 -2.30
C PHE A 141 -7.17 -0.58 -1.06
N ASP A 142 -6.73 0.42 -0.28
CA ASP A 142 -7.37 0.76 1.00
C ASP A 142 -8.57 1.72 0.85
N ASP A 143 -8.53 2.66 -0.08
CA ASP A 143 -9.37 3.86 -0.12
C ASP A 143 -10.52 3.81 -1.14
N TYR A 144 -11.10 2.66 -1.45
CA TYR A 144 -12.11 2.56 -2.51
C TYR A 144 -13.37 3.44 -2.27
N GLU A 145 -13.60 3.91 -1.05
CA GLU A 145 -14.66 4.87 -0.73
C GLU A 145 -14.34 6.31 -1.15
N LEU A 146 -13.06 6.66 -1.34
CA LEU A 146 -12.65 7.97 -1.82
C LEU A 146 -12.88 8.08 -3.32
N GLU A 147 -13.46 9.21 -3.77
CA GLU A 147 -13.85 9.40 -5.18
C GLU A 147 -12.65 9.26 -6.12
N GLY A 148 -11.50 9.85 -5.78
CA GLY A 148 -10.28 9.78 -6.57
C GLY A 148 -9.73 8.36 -6.69
N ALA A 149 -9.58 7.66 -5.57
CA ALA A 149 -9.13 6.28 -5.53
C ALA A 149 -10.07 5.35 -6.31
N LYS A 150 -11.38 5.43 -6.03
CA LYS A 150 -12.40 4.64 -6.73
C LYS A 150 -12.35 4.83 -8.24
N ARG A 151 -12.24 6.09 -8.69
CA ARG A 151 -12.15 6.42 -10.11
C ARG A 151 -10.92 5.76 -10.74
N ALA A 152 -9.72 5.94 -10.17
CA ALA A 152 -8.48 5.37 -10.68
C ALA A 152 -8.53 3.84 -10.76
N ILE A 153 -8.96 3.19 -9.69
CA ILE A 153 -9.03 1.73 -9.62
C ILE A 153 -10.05 1.18 -10.62
N THR A 154 -11.22 1.83 -10.75
CA THR A 154 -12.26 1.42 -11.69
C THR A 154 -11.84 1.61 -13.15
N GLU A 155 -11.17 2.72 -13.48
CA GLU A 155 -10.62 2.98 -14.83
C GLU A 155 -9.61 1.92 -15.26
N LEU A 156 -8.75 1.46 -14.34
CA LEU A 156 -7.65 0.55 -14.67
C LEU A 156 -8.01 -0.94 -14.57
N PHE A 157 -9.02 -1.31 -13.80
CA PHE A 157 -9.34 -2.71 -13.54
C PHE A 157 -10.80 -3.11 -13.78
N GLY A 158 -11.74 -2.19 -13.72
CA GLY A 158 -13.15 -2.44 -14.05
C GLY A 158 -13.74 -3.65 -13.32
N SER A 159 -14.17 -4.65 -14.09
CA SER A 159 -14.81 -5.87 -13.55
C SER A 159 -13.85 -6.85 -12.85
N GLN A 160 -12.54 -6.60 -12.83
CA GLN A 160 -11.57 -7.44 -12.14
C GLN A 160 -11.50 -7.17 -10.63
N ILE A 161 -12.18 -6.11 -10.16
CA ILE A 161 -12.18 -5.70 -8.76
C ILE A 161 -12.92 -6.72 -7.90
N THR A 162 -12.28 -7.16 -6.82
CA THR A 162 -12.87 -7.99 -5.77
C THR A 162 -12.90 -7.20 -4.48
N PHE A 163 -14.06 -7.11 -3.84
CA PHE A 163 -14.19 -6.41 -2.57
C PHE A 163 -13.73 -7.27 -1.40
N ALA A 164 -13.03 -6.64 -0.45
CA ALA A 164 -12.65 -7.28 0.79
C ALA A 164 -13.89 -7.62 1.63
N LYS A 165 -13.83 -8.74 2.37
CA LYS A 165 -14.95 -9.20 3.21
C LYS A 165 -15.18 -8.31 4.43
N CYS A 166 -14.11 -7.64 4.90
CA CYS A 166 -14.17 -6.71 6.03
C CYS A 166 -14.89 -5.38 5.73
N GLY A 167 -15.23 -5.10 4.47
CA GLY A 167 -16.00 -3.92 4.07
C GLY A 167 -15.71 -3.44 2.65
N TYR A 168 -16.71 -2.79 2.04
CA TYR A 168 -16.63 -2.29 0.65
C TYR A 168 -15.67 -1.10 0.44
N GLN A 169 -15.03 -0.65 1.50
CA GLN A 169 -14.03 0.42 1.44
C GLN A 169 -12.68 -0.07 0.93
N ARG A 170 -12.45 -1.38 0.95
CA ARG A 170 -11.23 -2.04 0.50
C ARG A 170 -11.53 -3.02 -0.61
N CYS A 171 -10.62 -3.06 -1.56
CA CYS A 171 -10.72 -4.02 -2.65
C CYS A 171 -9.34 -4.47 -3.12
N TYR A 172 -9.32 -5.50 -3.94
CA TYR A 172 -8.08 -6.00 -4.51
C TYR A 172 -8.29 -6.56 -5.91
N VAL A 173 -7.22 -6.72 -6.64
CA VAL A 173 -7.18 -7.35 -7.96
C VAL A 173 -6.10 -8.44 -7.96
N ILE A 174 -6.44 -9.60 -8.53
CA ILE A 174 -5.49 -10.69 -8.77
C ILE A 174 -4.98 -10.55 -10.20
N LEU A 175 -3.67 -10.46 -10.40
CA LEU A 175 -3.03 -10.29 -11.71
C LEU A 175 -2.92 -11.64 -12.43
N LEU A 176 -3.44 -11.73 -13.65
CA LEU A 176 -3.55 -12.97 -14.44
C LEU A 176 -2.36 -13.22 -15.37
#